data_87f6d79b691ca25385610c05e4924ed6
#
_entry.id   87f6d79b691ca25385610c05e4924ed6
#
_cell.length_a   1.000
_cell.length_b   1.000
_cell.length_c   1.000
_cell.angle_alpha   90.00
_cell.angle_beta   90.00
_cell.angle_gamma   90.00
#
_symmetry.space_group_name_H-M   'P 1'
#
loop_
_entity.id
_entity.type
_entity.pdbx_description
1 polymer ?
#
loop_
_entity_poly.entity_id
_entity_poly.type
_entity_poly.pdbx_seq_one_letter_code
_entity_poly.pdbx_strand_id
1 'polypeptide(L)'
;MTMGSAINPVANIHIKHCNIGAYKGLQNIELRDLNVINVLTGNNNSGKTSILELLETLEDPENIYRWYAGVRFWNARYRSSQVFDGIRLLFPIDSQEYKILYSFMEASGDEHSIELHADIEERKFSSEQIYQINKKYGIFPDESDSGYIIDGKCMNLTSSIDGKQNDTVTIYDFQGDLLRRIVEKKIVFFKTLYLSTVAHVSHRFSLSDILRDAEMHQSLVDLLKIFDANIKNITIINERPVEYGFVLDNCNEAIPISSFGDGMKKTIILAAYLLQAKDGILLVDEFETAIHTSAMDEVFAWMVEAALRLNVQIFMTSHSEEAINKLLRIGYKEYINVYTLYKHEGINYVRRLAGEEAIHATDTLRLDLR
;
A
#
# COMPACT_ATOMS: atom_id res chain seq x y z
N MET A 1 -16.57 18.94 -27.31
CA MET A 1 -17.81 18.15 -27.31
C MET A 1 -17.61 17.02 -26.30
N THR A 2 -18.10 17.18 -25.12
CA THR A 2 -18.00 16.25 -23.99
C THR A 2 -19.07 15.16 -24.19
N MET A 3 -18.62 13.97 -24.62
CA MET A 3 -19.47 12.78 -24.42
C MET A 3 -19.33 12.36 -22.96
N GLY A 4 -20.25 12.81 -22.12
CA GLY A 4 -20.42 12.31 -20.77
C GLY A 4 -21.02 10.90 -20.83
N SER A 5 -20.16 9.87 -20.77
CA SER A 5 -20.61 8.58 -20.27
C SER A 5 -20.96 8.80 -18.81
N ALA A 6 -22.22 8.52 -18.43
CA ALA A 6 -22.65 8.60 -17.03
C ALA A 6 -21.71 7.70 -16.21
N ILE A 7 -20.86 8.31 -15.39
CA ILE A 7 -19.98 7.61 -14.45
C ILE A 7 -20.91 6.94 -13.45
N ASN A 8 -20.92 5.62 -13.40
CA ASN A 8 -21.64 4.87 -12.39
C ASN A 8 -20.75 4.74 -11.15
N PRO A 9 -20.93 5.56 -10.10
CA PRO A 9 -20.02 5.59 -8.96
C PRO A 9 -19.95 4.27 -8.19
N VAL A 10 -20.96 3.42 -8.31
CA VAL A 10 -21.00 2.09 -7.66
C VAL A 10 -19.98 1.13 -8.30
N ALA A 11 -19.60 1.35 -9.55
CA ALA A 11 -18.65 0.47 -10.25
C ALA A 11 -17.21 0.61 -9.75
N ASN A 12 -16.85 1.74 -9.11
CA ASN A 12 -15.47 2.04 -8.70
C ASN A 12 -15.17 1.70 -7.23
N ILE A 13 -16.07 0.99 -6.56
CA ILE A 13 -15.88 0.53 -5.19
C ILE A 13 -15.66 -0.97 -5.23
N HIS A 14 -14.49 -1.42 -4.83
CA HIS A 14 -14.14 -2.85 -4.72
C HIS A 14 -14.55 -3.40 -3.36
N ILE A 15 -14.30 -2.62 -2.31
CA ILE A 15 -14.62 -2.95 -0.91
C ILE A 15 -15.60 -1.89 -0.38
N LYS A 16 -16.74 -2.31 0.15
CA LYS A 16 -17.74 -1.46 0.81
C LYS A 16 -17.54 -1.30 2.31
N HIS A 17 -16.95 -2.31 2.93
CA HIS A 17 -16.80 -2.41 4.37
C HIS A 17 -15.54 -3.20 4.70
N CYS A 18 -14.82 -2.79 5.74
CA CYS A 18 -13.68 -3.53 6.26
C CYS A 18 -13.71 -3.52 7.80
N ASN A 19 -13.59 -4.69 8.40
CA ASN A 19 -13.52 -4.86 9.84
C ASN A 19 -12.19 -5.51 10.22
N ILE A 20 -11.40 -4.85 11.06
CA ILE A 20 -10.11 -5.32 11.55
C ILE A 20 -10.29 -5.75 13.00
N GLY A 21 -10.40 -7.06 13.24
CA GLY A 21 -10.51 -7.61 14.56
C GLY A 21 -9.22 -7.46 15.35
N ALA A 22 -8.09 -7.80 14.72
CA ALA A 22 -6.77 -7.69 15.36
C ALA A 22 -5.65 -7.61 14.32
N TYR A 23 -4.80 -6.59 14.38
CA TYR A 23 -3.58 -6.44 13.59
C TYR A 23 -2.64 -5.42 14.23
N LYS A 24 -1.42 -5.81 14.60
CA LYS A 24 -0.47 -4.92 15.33
C LYS A 24 -1.15 -4.30 16.56
N GLY A 25 -1.18 -2.97 16.62
CA GLY A 25 -1.86 -2.21 17.69
C GLY A 25 -3.34 -1.89 17.39
N LEU A 26 -3.90 -2.38 16.28
CA LEU A 26 -5.29 -2.19 15.91
C LEU A 26 -6.14 -3.31 16.48
N GLN A 27 -7.26 -2.95 17.11
CA GLN A 27 -8.26 -3.89 17.62
C GLN A 27 -9.66 -3.32 17.41
N ASN A 28 -10.56 -4.14 16.86
CA ASN A 28 -11.97 -3.80 16.66
C ASN A 28 -12.18 -2.50 15.88
N ILE A 29 -11.42 -2.32 14.78
CA ILE A 29 -11.57 -1.20 13.86
C ILE A 29 -12.60 -1.55 12.78
N GLU A 30 -13.55 -0.67 12.57
CA GLU A 30 -14.59 -0.85 11.57
C GLU A 30 -14.61 0.37 10.62
N LEU A 31 -14.35 0.12 9.33
CA LEU A 31 -14.46 1.09 8.25
C LEU A 31 -15.72 0.81 7.45
N ARG A 32 -16.78 1.57 7.73
CA ARG A 32 -18.11 1.43 7.09
C ARG A 32 -18.26 2.36 5.90
N ASP A 33 -19.11 1.97 4.98
CA ASP A 33 -19.49 2.78 3.81
C ASP A 33 -18.29 3.35 3.07
N LEU A 34 -17.34 2.47 2.73
CA LEU A 34 -16.16 2.86 1.96
C LEU A 34 -16.57 3.44 0.60
N ASN A 35 -15.85 4.46 0.16
CA ASN A 35 -16.11 5.20 -1.07
C ASN A 35 -14.96 4.97 -2.08
N VAL A 36 -14.99 5.63 -3.21
CA VAL A 36 -13.91 5.60 -4.21
C VAL A 36 -12.60 6.12 -3.60
N ILE A 37 -12.67 7.24 -2.88
CA ILE A 37 -11.53 7.84 -2.19
C ILE A 37 -11.78 7.79 -0.67
N ASN A 38 -10.88 7.14 0.06
CA ASN A 38 -10.97 6.97 1.50
C ASN A 38 -9.73 7.57 2.17
N VAL A 39 -9.92 8.69 2.87
CA VAL A 39 -8.84 9.40 3.57
C VAL A 39 -8.79 8.94 5.03
N LEU A 40 -7.70 8.31 5.42
CA LEU A 40 -7.42 7.92 6.79
C LEU A 40 -6.62 9.03 7.48
N THR A 41 -7.17 9.59 8.53
CA THR A 41 -6.56 10.69 9.29
C THR A 41 -6.54 10.37 10.78
N GLY A 42 -5.92 11.21 11.60
CA GLY A 42 -5.78 11.01 13.05
C GLY A 42 -4.35 11.23 13.53
N ASN A 43 -4.16 11.20 14.84
CA ASN A 43 -2.87 11.42 15.48
C ASN A 43 -1.77 10.43 15.00
N ASN A 44 -0.51 10.80 15.24
CA ASN A 44 0.59 9.87 15.04
C ASN A 44 0.35 8.60 15.86
N ASN A 45 0.73 7.46 15.29
CA ASN A 45 0.56 6.16 15.93
C ASN A 45 -0.90 5.69 16.13
N SER A 46 -1.88 6.31 15.45
CA SER A 46 -3.29 5.87 15.48
C SER A 46 -3.55 4.62 14.64
N GLY A 47 -2.58 4.17 13.84
CA GLY A 47 -2.68 2.95 13.03
C GLY A 47 -3.03 3.14 11.57
N LYS A 48 -3.07 4.38 11.03
CA LYS A 48 -3.38 4.68 9.62
C LYS A 48 -2.57 3.84 8.63
N THR A 49 -1.24 3.93 8.71
CA THR A 49 -0.34 3.14 7.85
C THR A 49 -0.53 1.63 8.04
N SER A 50 -0.83 1.18 9.27
CA SER A 50 -1.11 -0.24 9.54
C SER A 50 -2.36 -0.74 8.82
N ILE A 51 -3.39 0.11 8.65
CA ILE A 51 -4.56 -0.23 7.83
C ILE A 51 -4.16 -0.41 6.37
N LEU A 52 -3.33 0.49 5.79
CA LEU A 52 -2.86 0.34 4.42
C LEU A 52 -2.05 -0.95 4.24
N GLU A 53 -1.12 -1.23 5.16
CA GLU A 53 -0.31 -2.45 5.13
C GLU A 53 -1.17 -3.73 5.21
N LEU A 54 -2.27 -3.69 5.98
CA LEU A 54 -3.21 -4.81 6.03
C LEU A 54 -3.98 -4.96 4.72
N LEU A 55 -4.47 -3.86 4.15
CA LEU A 55 -5.19 -3.87 2.88
C LEU A 55 -4.31 -4.33 1.71
N GLU A 56 -2.98 -4.14 1.77
CA GLU A 56 -2.06 -4.66 0.76
C GLU A 56 -2.09 -6.19 0.69
N THR A 57 -2.41 -6.88 1.78
CA THR A 57 -2.51 -8.35 1.79
C THR A 57 -3.68 -8.89 0.99
N LEU A 58 -4.68 -8.04 0.62
CA LEU A 58 -5.84 -8.43 -0.19
C LEU A 58 -5.47 -8.94 -1.59
N GLU A 59 -4.28 -8.58 -2.12
CA GLU A 59 -3.86 -9.12 -3.40
C GLU A 59 -3.67 -10.65 -3.34
N ASP A 60 -3.05 -11.14 -2.26
CA ASP A 60 -2.81 -12.58 -2.06
C ASP A 60 -2.62 -12.89 -0.56
N PRO A 61 -3.70 -12.99 0.22
CA PRO A 61 -3.60 -13.24 1.66
C PRO A 61 -3.14 -14.67 2.02
N GLU A 62 -3.13 -15.59 1.05
CA GLU A 62 -2.54 -16.92 1.20
C GLU A 62 -1.02 -16.87 1.26
N ASN A 63 -0.43 -15.85 0.66
CA ASN A 63 1.01 -15.71 0.52
C ASN A 63 1.63 -14.99 1.71
N ILE A 64 2.30 -15.72 2.57
CA ILE A 64 2.98 -15.20 3.78
C ILE A 64 3.95 -14.04 3.46
N TYR A 65 4.53 -14.01 2.26
CA TYR A 65 5.42 -12.92 1.85
C TYR A 65 4.69 -11.58 1.63
N ARG A 66 3.38 -11.59 1.39
CA ARG A 66 2.57 -10.36 1.35
C ARG A 66 2.43 -9.73 2.73
N TRP A 67 2.28 -10.54 3.77
CA TRP A 67 2.25 -10.05 5.14
C TRP A 67 3.57 -9.41 5.55
N TYR A 68 4.67 -9.84 4.92
CA TYR A 68 5.99 -9.27 5.16
C TYR A 68 6.11 -7.79 4.76
N ALA A 69 5.31 -7.30 3.84
CA ALA A 69 5.26 -5.87 3.49
C ALA A 69 4.90 -4.99 4.69
N GLY A 70 4.08 -5.51 5.64
CA GLY A 70 3.78 -4.84 6.90
C GLY A 70 4.93 -4.80 7.90
N VAL A 71 6.04 -5.49 7.65
CA VAL A 71 7.22 -5.45 8.52
C VAL A 71 8.10 -4.26 8.14
N ARG A 72 8.15 -3.26 9.03
CA ARG A 72 8.93 -2.03 8.82
C ARG A 72 10.37 -2.25 9.26
N PHE A 73 11.28 -2.31 8.31
CA PHE A 73 12.70 -2.42 8.59
C PHE A 73 13.39 -1.06 8.55
N TRP A 74 14.17 -0.77 9.59
CA TRP A 74 14.93 0.47 9.70
C TRP A 74 16.19 0.51 8.81
N ASN A 75 16.75 -0.66 8.44
CA ASN A 75 18.00 -0.77 7.70
C ASN A 75 17.96 -1.82 6.59
N ALA A 76 18.58 -1.54 5.45
CA ALA A 76 18.70 -2.43 4.29
C ALA A 76 19.63 -3.66 4.48
N ARG A 77 20.29 -3.82 5.62
CA ARG A 77 21.14 -4.97 5.94
C ARG A 77 20.54 -5.72 7.13
N TYR A 78 19.70 -6.69 6.84
CA TYR A 78 18.99 -7.46 7.87
C TYR A 78 19.78 -8.70 8.30
N ARG A 79 19.77 -8.96 9.61
CA ARG A 79 20.12 -10.27 10.16
C ARG A 79 18.87 -11.16 10.14
N SER A 80 19.06 -12.46 10.05
CA SER A 80 17.99 -13.46 10.02
C SER A 80 16.97 -13.33 11.17
N SER A 81 17.44 -13.04 12.37
CA SER A 81 16.59 -12.81 13.54
C SER A 81 15.62 -11.64 13.37
N GLN A 82 15.97 -10.63 12.58
CA GLN A 82 15.10 -9.45 12.38
C GLN A 82 13.85 -9.76 11.55
N VAL A 83 13.91 -10.73 10.65
CA VAL A 83 12.75 -11.18 9.85
C VAL A 83 11.74 -11.87 10.75
N PHE A 84 12.21 -12.82 11.55
CA PHE A 84 11.40 -13.56 12.49
C PHE A 84 10.71 -12.62 13.50
N ASP A 85 11.47 -11.75 14.15
CA ASP A 85 10.96 -10.75 15.08
C ASP A 85 10.03 -9.74 14.40
N GLY A 86 10.34 -9.34 13.15
CA GLY A 86 9.49 -8.44 12.38
C GLY A 86 8.11 -9.01 12.10
N ILE A 87 8.02 -10.28 11.69
CA ILE A 87 6.73 -10.97 11.49
C ILE A 87 5.98 -11.11 12.80
N ARG A 88 6.67 -11.43 13.89
CA ARG A 88 6.06 -11.50 15.23
C ARG A 88 5.39 -10.18 15.62
N LEU A 89 5.95 -9.03 15.23
CA LEU A 89 5.40 -7.70 15.53
C LEU A 89 4.15 -7.35 14.68
N LEU A 90 3.77 -8.17 13.71
CA LEU A 90 2.48 -8.02 13.01
C LEU A 90 1.30 -8.45 13.89
N PHE A 91 1.54 -9.33 14.84
CA PHE A 91 0.53 -9.81 15.79
C PHE A 91 0.36 -8.84 16.95
N PRO A 92 -0.83 -8.80 17.59
CA PRO A 92 -1.05 -8.00 18.79
C PRO A 92 -0.09 -8.42 19.92
N ILE A 93 0.54 -7.43 20.56
CA ILE A 93 1.61 -7.66 21.55
C ILE A 93 1.08 -8.30 22.84
N ASP A 94 -0.15 -7.94 23.23
CA ASP A 94 -0.75 -8.31 24.52
C ASP A 94 -1.68 -9.53 24.42
N SER A 95 -1.73 -10.21 23.28
CA SER A 95 -2.58 -11.39 23.11
C SER A 95 -1.85 -12.68 23.53
N GLN A 96 -2.57 -13.62 24.15
CA GLN A 96 -2.06 -14.96 24.41
C GLN A 96 -1.94 -15.81 23.14
N GLU A 97 -2.62 -15.39 22.07
CA GLU A 97 -2.64 -16.05 20.76
C GLU A 97 -2.06 -15.12 19.70
N TYR A 98 -1.15 -15.64 18.89
CA TYR A 98 -0.65 -14.94 17.71
C TYR A 98 -1.66 -15.10 16.57
N LYS A 99 -2.63 -14.18 16.54
CA LYS A 99 -3.72 -14.19 15.59
C LYS A 99 -3.96 -12.82 15.01
N ILE A 100 -4.01 -12.74 13.67
CA ILE A 100 -4.49 -11.60 12.91
C ILE A 100 -5.84 -11.99 12.34
N LEU A 101 -6.81 -11.09 12.42
CA LEU A 101 -8.16 -11.32 11.92
C LEU A 101 -8.69 -10.04 11.30
N TYR A 102 -9.15 -10.12 10.07
CA TYR A 102 -9.93 -9.06 9.43
C TYR A 102 -10.96 -9.64 8.46
N SER A 103 -12.00 -8.89 8.17
CA SER A 103 -13.01 -9.21 7.17
C SER A 103 -13.33 -8.00 6.31
N PHE A 104 -13.83 -8.24 5.12
CA PHE A 104 -14.30 -7.19 4.24
C PHE A 104 -15.51 -7.65 3.42
N MET A 105 -16.31 -6.68 2.97
CA MET A 105 -17.44 -6.90 2.09
C MET A 105 -17.13 -6.30 0.72
N GLU A 106 -17.22 -7.10 -0.32
CA GLU A 106 -17.09 -6.63 -1.70
C GLU A 106 -18.26 -5.76 -2.16
N ALA A 107 -18.06 -5.08 -3.29
CA ALA A 107 -19.14 -4.34 -3.96
C ALA A 107 -20.33 -5.23 -4.35
N SER A 108 -20.09 -6.50 -4.70
CA SER A 108 -21.10 -7.53 -4.97
C SER A 108 -22.01 -7.81 -3.77
N GLY A 109 -21.49 -7.63 -2.54
CA GLY A 109 -22.12 -8.00 -1.29
C GLY A 109 -21.57 -9.30 -0.69
N ASP A 110 -20.59 -9.93 -1.35
CA ASP A 110 -19.91 -11.08 -0.81
C ASP A 110 -19.01 -10.66 0.36
N GLU A 111 -19.03 -11.42 1.44
CA GLU A 111 -18.28 -11.15 2.65
C GLU A 111 -17.16 -12.18 2.80
N HIS A 112 -15.96 -11.71 3.06
CA HIS A 112 -14.77 -12.54 3.20
C HIS A 112 -14.10 -12.31 4.55
N SER A 113 -13.60 -13.38 5.14
CA SER A 113 -12.80 -13.35 6.37
C SER A 113 -11.41 -13.91 6.13
N ILE A 114 -10.40 -13.18 6.58
CA ILE A 114 -8.99 -13.59 6.50
C ILE A 114 -8.42 -13.69 7.90
N GLU A 115 -7.75 -14.79 8.14
CA GLU A 115 -7.06 -15.06 9.40
C GLU A 115 -5.62 -15.50 9.12
N LEU A 116 -4.66 -14.98 9.89
CA LEU A 116 -3.31 -15.47 9.96
C LEU A 116 -3.03 -15.89 11.40
N HIS A 117 -2.70 -17.15 11.58
CA HIS A 117 -2.33 -17.73 12.89
C HIS A 117 -0.84 -18.09 12.89
N ALA A 118 -0.19 -17.89 14.04
CA ALA A 118 1.19 -18.31 14.25
C ALA A 118 1.34 -19.11 15.53
N ASP A 119 2.04 -20.25 15.41
CA ASP A 119 2.55 -21.03 16.56
C ASP A 119 4.06 -20.87 16.64
N ILE A 120 4.56 -20.46 17.79
CA ILE A 120 6.00 -20.26 18.02
C ILE A 120 6.48 -21.35 18.99
N GLU A 121 7.52 -22.08 18.54
CA GLU A 121 8.14 -23.13 19.32
C GLU A 121 9.63 -22.89 19.45
N GLU A 122 10.17 -23.16 20.65
CA GLU A 122 11.61 -23.20 20.90
C GLU A 122 12.11 -24.65 20.77
N ARG A 123 13.12 -24.84 19.93
CA ARG A 123 13.69 -26.16 19.63
C ARG A 123 15.19 -26.11 19.54
N LYS A 124 15.82 -27.28 19.74
CA LYS A 124 17.22 -27.49 19.44
C LYS A 124 17.38 -28.01 18.03
N PHE A 125 18.27 -27.39 17.28
CA PHE A 125 18.57 -27.75 15.90
C PHE A 125 20.02 -28.22 15.78
N SER A 126 20.22 -29.39 15.18
CA SER A 126 21.56 -29.85 14.79
C SER A 126 22.06 -29.11 13.55
N SER A 127 23.38 -29.06 13.36
CA SER A 127 24.00 -28.50 12.15
C SER A 127 23.44 -29.12 10.87
N GLU A 128 23.16 -30.43 10.88
CA GLU A 128 22.56 -31.13 9.73
C GLU A 128 21.13 -30.61 9.44
N GLN A 129 20.31 -30.43 10.45
CA GLN A 129 18.95 -29.88 10.29
C GLN A 129 18.99 -28.46 9.73
N ILE A 130 19.89 -27.61 10.25
CA ILE A 130 20.08 -26.23 9.78
C ILE A 130 20.52 -26.24 8.32
N TYR A 131 21.46 -27.13 7.94
CA TYR A 131 21.90 -27.26 6.56
C TYR A 131 20.72 -27.64 5.63
N GLN A 132 19.90 -28.61 6.00
CA GLN A 132 18.75 -29.04 5.20
C GLN A 132 17.70 -27.92 5.06
N ILE A 133 17.42 -27.19 6.14
CA ILE A 133 16.53 -26.03 6.14
C ILE A 133 17.08 -24.97 5.18
N ASN A 134 18.34 -24.56 5.32
CA ASN A 134 18.94 -23.53 4.48
C ASN A 134 18.99 -23.96 3.01
N LYS A 135 19.33 -25.22 2.72
CA LYS A 135 19.33 -25.80 1.36
C LYS A 135 17.96 -25.71 0.70
N LYS A 136 16.88 -26.00 1.42
CA LYS A 136 15.48 -25.86 0.93
C LYS A 136 15.21 -24.43 0.43
N TYR A 137 15.86 -23.44 1.00
CA TYR A 137 15.71 -22.03 0.66
C TYR A 137 16.81 -21.48 -0.25
N GLY A 138 17.70 -22.37 -0.78
CA GLY A 138 18.79 -21.97 -1.68
C GLY A 138 19.95 -21.25 -1.01
N ILE A 139 20.06 -21.38 0.30
CA ILE A 139 21.17 -20.86 1.11
C ILE A 139 22.15 -22.03 1.33
N PHE A 140 23.36 -21.88 0.85
CA PHE A 140 24.42 -22.89 1.00
C PHE A 140 25.46 -22.37 1.99
N PRO A 141 25.36 -22.74 3.31
CA PRO A 141 26.43 -22.43 4.25
C PRO A 141 27.68 -23.23 3.91
N ASP A 142 28.85 -22.68 4.27
CA ASP A 142 30.12 -23.39 4.14
C ASP A 142 30.10 -24.72 4.92
N GLU A 143 30.54 -25.80 4.31
CA GLU A 143 30.47 -27.18 4.83
C GLU A 143 31.35 -27.42 6.09
N SER A 144 31.99 -26.40 6.66
CA SER A 144 33.07 -26.55 7.62
C SER A 144 32.68 -26.82 9.09
N ASP A 145 31.36 -26.72 9.44
CA ASP A 145 30.93 -26.88 10.83
C ASP A 145 29.96 -28.06 11.00
N SER A 146 30.49 -29.28 11.21
CA SER A 146 29.69 -30.45 11.54
C SER A 146 29.69 -30.68 13.06
N GLY A 147 28.48 -30.85 13.64
CA GLY A 147 28.30 -31.40 14.98
C GLY A 147 27.92 -30.43 16.10
N TYR A 148 27.55 -29.19 15.80
CA TYR A 148 26.99 -28.29 16.81
C TYR A 148 25.47 -28.38 16.92
N ILE A 149 24.93 -28.01 18.07
CA ILE A 149 23.50 -27.85 18.35
C ILE A 149 23.28 -26.41 18.78
N ILE A 150 22.27 -25.76 18.20
CA ILE A 150 21.84 -24.42 18.61
C ILE A 150 20.42 -24.47 19.17
N ASP A 151 20.16 -23.63 20.16
CA ASP A 151 18.81 -23.28 20.53
C ASP A 151 18.27 -22.29 19.52
N GLY A 152 17.09 -22.55 18.95
CA GLY A 152 16.47 -21.71 17.93
C GLY A 152 14.95 -21.71 18.08
N LYS A 153 14.30 -20.79 17.38
CA LYS A 153 12.85 -20.66 17.33
C LYS A 153 12.33 -20.93 15.93
N CYS A 154 11.20 -21.62 15.86
CA CYS A 154 10.43 -21.72 14.64
C CYS A 154 9.04 -21.13 14.82
N MET A 155 8.52 -20.50 13.78
CA MET A 155 7.18 -19.95 13.72
C MET A 155 6.44 -20.62 12.56
N ASN A 156 5.38 -21.34 12.89
CA ASN A 156 4.48 -21.97 11.94
C ASN A 156 3.35 -20.99 11.64
N LEU A 157 3.29 -20.49 10.41
CA LEU A 157 2.31 -19.50 9.94
C LEU A 157 1.28 -20.21 9.08
N THR A 158 0.01 -20.10 9.45
CA THR A 158 -1.11 -20.68 8.69
C THR A 158 -2.12 -19.57 8.41
N SER A 159 -2.35 -19.30 7.12
CA SER A 159 -3.43 -18.40 6.69
C SER A 159 -4.71 -19.18 6.44
N SER A 160 -5.85 -18.53 6.64
CA SER A 160 -7.15 -19.08 6.20
C SER A 160 -7.99 -17.96 5.57
N ILE A 161 -8.78 -18.36 4.58
CA ILE A 161 -9.77 -17.53 3.90
C ILE A 161 -11.12 -18.20 4.07
N ASP A 162 -12.11 -17.52 4.61
CA ASP A 162 -13.47 -18.00 4.85
C ASP A 162 -13.51 -19.35 5.61
N GLY A 163 -12.61 -19.48 6.59
CA GLY A 163 -12.44 -20.69 7.40
C GLY A 163 -11.71 -21.84 6.72
N LYS A 164 -11.33 -21.70 5.44
CA LYS A 164 -10.52 -22.70 4.75
C LYS A 164 -9.05 -22.41 4.97
N GLN A 165 -8.36 -23.32 5.62
CA GLN A 165 -6.92 -23.22 5.87
C GLN A 165 -6.10 -23.52 4.61
N ASN A 166 -5.00 -22.79 4.47
CA ASN A 166 -3.97 -22.98 3.47
C ASN A 166 -2.77 -23.74 4.05
N ASP A 167 -1.77 -23.97 3.21
CA ASP A 167 -0.54 -24.65 3.63
C ASP A 167 0.20 -23.84 4.70
N THR A 168 0.74 -24.54 5.70
CA THR A 168 1.55 -23.92 6.74
C THR A 168 2.96 -23.63 6.24
N VAL A 169 3.41 -22.41 6.47
CA VAL A 169 4.78 -21.96 6.19
C VAL A 169 5.54 -21.85 7.50
N THR A 170 6.67 -22.55 7.61
CA THR A 170 7.54 -22.44 8.78
C THR A 170 8.72 -21.52 8.50
N ILE A 171 8.94 -20.55 9.38
CA ILE A 171 10.12 -19.65 9.37
C ILE A 171 10.95 -19.88 10.62
N TYR A 172 12.25 -19.63 10.54
CA TYR A 172 13.21 -19.87 11.60
C TYR A 172 13.98 -18.61 11.94
N ASP A 173 14.33 -18.39 13.23
CA ASP A 173 15.05 -17.19 13.68
C ASP A 173 16.51 -17.13 13.21
N PHE A 174 17.09 -18.27 12.81
CA PHE A 174 18.42 -18.37 12.23
C PHE A 174 18.41 -18.33 10.69
N GLN A 175 17.25 -18.29 10.06
CA GLN A 175 17.11 -18.33 8.61
C GLN A 175 17.37 -16.94 8.02
N GLY A 176 18.39 -16.84 7.18
CA GLY A 176 18.68 -15.64 6.38
C GLY A 176 17.61 -15.41 5.30
N ASP A 177 17.68 -14.27 4.69
CA ASP A 177 16.90 -13.72 3.58
C ASP A 177 15.80 -14.61 2.95
N LEU A 178 14.64 -14.70 3.61
CA LEU A 178 13.43 -15.36 3.10
C LEU A 178 12.89 -14.71 1.80
N LEU A 179 13.31 -13.49 1.52
CA LEU A 179 12.73 -12.61 0.49
C LEU A 179 13.19 -12.91 -0.94
N ARG A 180 14.14 -13.80 -1.14
CA ARG A 180 14.68 -14.07 -2.50
C ARG A 180 13.84 -15.02 -3.35
N ARG A 181 12.79 -15.63 -2.82
CA ARG A 181 11.88 -16.39 -3.67
C ARG A 181 10.96 -15.44 -4.42
N ILE A 182 11.10 -15.42 -5.73
CA ILE A 182 10.08 -14.93 -6.65
C ILE A 182 8.88 -15.88 -6.48
N VAL A 183 7.95 -15.49 -5.60
CA VAL A 183 6.66 -16.17 -5.51
C VAL A 183 5.85 -15.71 -6.73
N GLU A 184 5.25 -16.63 -7.45
CA GLU A 184 4.34 -16.29 -8.55
C GLU A 184 3.27 -15.33 -8.02
N LYS A 185 3.08 -14.21 -8.72
CA LYS A 185 2.04 -13.25 -8.36
C LYS A 185 0.68 -13.89 -8.68
N LYS A 186 -0.07 -14.17 -7.63
CA LYS A 186 -1.48 -14.56 -7.70
C LYS A 186 -2.31 -13.36 -7.21
N ILE A 187 -3.38 -13.04 -7.91
CA ILE A 187 -4.39 -12.09 -7.42
C ILE A 187 -5.57 -12.93 -6.97
N VAL A 188 -5.82 -12.95 -5.67
CA VAL A 188 -6.92 -13.72 -5.07
C VAL A 188 -8.18 -12.89 -5.06
N PHE A 189 -8.12 -11.64 -4.55
CA PHE A 189 -9.25 -10.73 -4.52
C PHE A 189 -9.05 -9.55 -5.46
N PHE A 190 -8.19 -8.60 -5.10
CA PHE A 190 -8.00 -7.37 -5.87
C PHE A 190 -6.52 -7.12 -6.11
N LYS A 191 -6.20 -6.65 -7.31
CA LYS A 191 -4.88 -6.06 -7.57
C LYS A 191 -4.69 -4.89 -6.62
N THR A 192 -3.63 -4.91 -5.82
CA THR A 192 -3.36 -3.89 -4.82
C THR A 192 -1.96 -3.34 -5.00
N LEU A 193 -1.85 -2.02 -5.10
CA LEU A 193 -0.57 -1.31 -5.19
C LEU A 193 -0.40 -0.39 -4.00
N TYR A 194 0.76 -0.45 -3.35
CA TYR A 194 1.08 0.37 -2.18
C TYR A 194 2.22 1.34 -2.48
N LEU A 195 1.90 2.62 -2.44
CA LEU A 195 2.83 3.73 -2.54
C LEU A 195 3.19 4.20 -1.12
N SER A 196 4.29 3.67 -0.59
CA SER A 196 4.80 4.07 0.72
C SER A 196 5.58 5.39 0.66
N THR A 197 5.74 6.07 1.80
CA THR A 197 6.57 7.30 1.91
C THR A 197 8.01 7.08 1.44
N VAL A 198 8.57 5.87 1.62
CA VAL A 198 9.92 5.51 1.17
C VAL A 198 10.01 5.30 -0.34
N ALA A 199 8.92 4.87 -0.98
CA ALA A 199 8.90 4.65 -2.43
C ALA A 199 9.14 5.95 -3.22
N HIS A 200 8.73 7.09 -2.68
CA HIS A 200 9.00 8.41 -3.27
C HIS A 200 10.50 8.76 -3.35
N VAL A 201 11.34 8.11 -2.56
CA VAL A 201 12.80 8.35 -2.51
C VAL A 201 13.56 7.32 -3.36
N SER A 202 13.00 6.12 -3.52
CA SER A 202 13.67 4.98 -4.16
C SER A 202 13.54 5.03 -5.67
N HIS A 203 13.70 5.97 -6.44
CA HIS A 203 13.75 6.10 -7.92
C HIS A 203 13.49 4.80 -8.77
N ARG A 204 12.95 3.75 -8.16
CA ARG A 204 12.66 2.45 -8.78
C ARG A 204 11.16 2.34 -9.14
N PHE A 205 10.75 3.11 -10.13
CA PHE A 205 9.44 2.96 -10.73
C PHE A 205 9.60 2.63 -12.22
N SER A 206 8.67 1.88 -12.77
CA SER A 206 8.65 1.56 -14.19
C SER A 206 7.46 2.23 -14.84
N LEU A 207 7.72 2.98 -15.90
CA LEU A 207 6.70 3.53 -16.79
C LEU A 207 6.46 2.64 -18.03
N SER A 208 7.16 1.52 -18.15
CA SER A 208 7.16 0.71 -19.37
C SER A 208 5.76 0.29 -19.82
N ASP A 209 4.90 -0.12 -18.90
CA ASP A 209 3.54 -0.54 -19.22
C ASP A 209 2.65 0.66 -19.58
N ILE A 210 2.84 1.79 -18.91
CA ILE A 210 2.13 3.04 -19.20
C ILE A 210 2.52 3.57 -20.58
N LEU A 211 3.82 3.53 -20.94
CA LEU A 211 4.29 4.01 -22.24
C LEU A 211 3.87 3.12 -23.42
N ARG A 212 3.48 1.87 -23.16
CA ARG A 212 2.94 0.95 -24.18
C ARG A 212 1.43 1.10 -24.39
N ASP A 213 0.71 1.60 -23.40
CA ASP A 213 -0.72 1.86 -23.47
C ASP A 213 -0.96 3.32 -23.88
N ALA A 214 -1.54 3.54 -25.05
CA ALA A 214 -1.70 4.89 -25.60
C ALA A 214 -2.60 5.79 -24.74
N GLU A 215 -3.63 5.25 -24.09
CA GLU A 215 -4.54 6.01 -23.24
C GLU A 215 -3.87 6.39 -21.91
N MET A 216 -3.19 5.45 -21.27
CA MET A 216 -2.43 5.71 -20.05
C MET A 216 -1.28 6.70 -20.30
N HIS A 217 -0.58 6.54 -21.42
CA HIS A 217 0.50 7.44 -21.84
C HIS A 217 -0.02 8.87 -22.00
N GLN A 218 -1.11 9.06 -22.76
CA GLN A 218 -1.70 10.37 -22.96
C GLN A 218 -2.18 10.99 -21.65
N SER A 219 -2.81 10.20 -20.78
CA SER A 219 -3.27 10.64 -19.47
C SER A 219 -2.10 11.12 -18.57
N LEU A 220 -0.96 10.44 -18.65
CA LEU A 220 0.26 10.87 -17.93
C LEU A 220 0.81 12.18 -18.52
N VAL A 221 0.87 12.30 -19.84
CA VAL A 221 1.34 13.53 -20.50
C VAL A 221 0.45 14.72 -20.14
N ASP A 222 -0.88 14.54 -20.12
CA ASP A 222 -1.83 15.60 -19.80
C ASP A 222 -1.67 16.08 -18.34
N LEU A 223 -1.43 15.16 -17.40
CA LEU A 223 -1.08 15.50 -16.01
C LEU A 223 0.22 16.31 -15.93
N LEU A 224 1.25 15.91 -16.68
CA LEU A 224 2.55 16.57 -16.62
C LEU A 224 2.51 18.00 -17.16
N LYS A 225 1.61 18.30 -18.09
CA LYS A 225 1.37 19.67 -18.61
C LYS A 225 0.88 20.66 -17.55
N ILE A 226 0.34 20.17 -16.43
CA ILE A 226 -0.01 21.00 -15.26
C ILE A 226 1.25 21.69 -14.71
N PHE A 227 2.40 21.02 -14.75
CA PHE A 227 3.67 21.52 -14.24
C PHE A 227 4.45 22.34 -15.28
N ASP A 228 4.41 21.90 -16.54
CA ASP A 228 5.03 22.59 -17.66
C ASP A 228 4.24 22.33 -18.95
N ALA A 229 3.57 23.36 -19.45
CA ALA A 229 2.75 23.28 -20.67
C ALA A 229 3.56 22.91 -21.93
N ASN A 230 4.89 23.08 -21.91
CA ASN A 230 5.75 22.71 -23.01
C ASN A 230 6.04 21.20 -23.08
N ILE A 231 5.64 20.40 -22.08
CA ILE A 231 5.82 18.95 -22.11
C ILE A 231 4.93 18.36 -23.20
N LYS A 232 5.57 17.80 -24.22
CA LYS A 232 4.92 17.17 -25.37
C LYS A 232 4.79 15.66 -25.19
N ASN A 233 5.80 15.07 -24.63
CA ASN A 233 5.87 13.61 -24.46
C ASN A 233 6.83 13.20 -23.33
N ILE A 234 6.72 11.94 -22.91
CA ILE A 234 7.67 11.25 -22.05
C ILE A 234 8.22 10.04 -22.80
N THR A 235 9.52 9.79 -22.69
CA THR A 235 10.20 8.71 -23.41
C THR A 235 11.30 8.08 -22.58
N ILE A 236 11.78 6.91 -22.98
CA ILE A 236 12.97 6.28 -22.45
C ILE A 236 14.19 6.90 -23.16
N ILE A 237 15.12 7.46 -22.39
CA ILE A 237 16.37 8.05 -22.88
C ILE A 237 17.60 7.15 -22.66
N ASN A 238 17.50 6.19 -21.72
CA ASN A 238 18.51 5.17 -21.48
C ASN A 238 17.82 3.86 -21.08
N GLU A 239 18.28 2.73 -21.63
CA GLU A 239 17.71 1.40 -21.33
C GLU A 239 18.43 0.68 -20.19
N ARG A 240 19.67 1.03 -19.88
CA ARG A 240 20.49 0.36 -18.86
C ARG A 240 21.45 1.31 -18.14
N PRO A 241 21.08 1.80 -16.93
CA PRO A 241 19.78 1.65 -16.27
C PRO A 241 18.67 2.38 -17.03
N VAL A 242 17.44 1.95 -16.83
CA VAL A 242 16.28 2.63 -17.45
C VAL A 242 16.17 4.04 -16.89
N GLU A 243 16.20 5.01 -17.80
CA GLU A 243 16.04 6.43 -17.50
C GLU A 243 14.97 7.03 -18.40
N TYR A 244 14.11 7.86 -17.84
CA TYR A 244 13.03 8.54 -18.56
C TYR A 244 13.34 10.01 -18.73
N GLY A 245 12.87 10.60 -19.84
CA GLY A 245 13.03 12.01 -20.12
C GLY A 245 11.78 12.62 -20.75
N PHE A 246 11.65 13.94 -20.61
CA PHE A 246 10.59 14.72 -21.23
C PHE A 246 11.04 15.28 -22.58
N VAL A 247 10.19 15.12 -23.57
CA VAL A 247 10.30 15.82 -24.86
C VAL A 247 9.53 17.12 -24.71
N LEU A 248 10.23 18.26 -24.85
CA LEU A 248 9.63 19.60 -24.78
C LEU A 248 9.50 20.20 -26.19
N ASP A 249 8.53 21.09 -26.35
CA ASP A 249 8.28 21.75 -27.66
C ASP A 249 9.50 22.55 -28.19
N ASN A 250 10.30 23.10 -27.28
CA ASN A 250 11.42 23.97 -27.59
C ASN A 250 12.80 23.29 -27.49
N CYS A 251 12.85 21.96 -27.32
CA CYS A 251 14.08 21.20 -27.17
C CYS A 251 14.17 20.11 -28.24
N ASN A 252 15.36 19.95 -28.84
CA ASN A 252 15.61 18.90 -29.82
C ASN A 252 15.93 17.54 -29.15
N GLU A 253 16.29 17.55 -27.87
CA GLU A 253 16.64 16.37 -27.12
C GLU A 253 15.72 16.23 -25.90
N ALA A 254 15.46 14.99 -25.48
CA ALA A 254 14.69 14.72 -24.28
C ALA A 254 15.51 15.06 -23.02
N ILE A 255 14.90 15.79 -22.09
CA ILE A 255 15.52 16.21 -20.83
C ILE A 255 15.25 15.14 -19.75
N PRO A 256 16.28 14.62 -19.07
CA PRO A 256 16.09 13.63 -18.01
C PRO A 256 15.13 14.10 -16.93
N ILE A 257 14.22 13.22 -16.44
CA ILE A 257 13.30 13.53 -15.34
C ILE A 257 14.09 13.94 -14.07
N SER A 258 15.29 13.40 -13.88
CA SER A 258 16.19 13.77 -12.76
C SER A 258 16.53 15.26 -12.71
N SER A 259 16.44 15.98 -13.84
CA SER A 259 16.69 17.43 -13.94
C SER A 259 15.54 18.29 -13.44
N PHE A 260 14.36 17.72 -13.20
CA PHE A 260 13.18 18.45 -12.73
C PHE A 260 13.05 18.39 -11.21
N GLY A 261 12.25 19.30 -10.65
CA GLY A 261 12.03 19.39 -9.20
C GLY A 261 11.35 18.14 -8.61
N ASP A 262 11.54 17.93 -7.32
CA ASP A 262 11.03 16.74 -6.62
C ASP A 262 9.51 16.62 -6.64
N GLY A 263 8.78 17.74 -6.64
CA GLY A 263 7.31 17.73 -6.76
C GLY A 263 6.82 17.04 -8.03
N MET A 264 7.44 17.35 -9.18
CA MET A 264 7.11 16.69 -10.45
C MET A 264 7.44 15.20 -10.42
N LYS A 265 8.62 14.82 -9.91
CA LYS A 265 9.03 13.42 -9.81
C LYS A 265 8.05 12.60 -8.97
N LYS A 266 7.65 13.14 -7.83
CA LYS A 266 6.69 12.49 -6.92
C LYS A 266 5.30 12.36 -7.56
N THR A 267 4.85 13.38 -8.27
CA THR A 267 3.57 13.32 -9.01
C THR A 267 3.60 12.26 -10.11
N ILE A 268 4.73 12.09 -10.83
CA ILE A 268 4.90 11.02 -11.81
C ILE A 268 4.78 9.64 -11.16
N ILE A 269 5.39 9.47 -10.00
CA ILE A 269 5.32 8.20 -9.26
C ILE A 269 3.88 7.91 -8.85
N LEU A 270 3.18 8.89 -8.27
CA LEU A 270 1.77 8.75 -7.91
C LEU A 270 0.92 8.40 -9.14
N ALA A 271 1.11 9.11 -10.25
CA ALA A 271 0.40 8.84 -11.49
C ALA A 271 0.69 7.44 -12.02
N ALA A 272 1.95 7.01 -12.00
CA ALA A 272 2.35 5.68 -12.43
C ALA A 272 1.68 4.57 -11.61
N TYR A 273 1.62 4.73 -10.29
CA TYR A 273 0.94 3.79 -9.42
C TYR A 273 -0.57 3.77 -9.67
N LEU A 274 -1.19 4.95 -9.82
CA LEU A 274 -2.64 5.03 -10.09
C LEU A 274 -3.01 4.40 -11.44
N LEU A 275 -2.27 4.70 -12.50
CA LEU A 275 -2.51 4.12 -13.82
C LEU A 275 -2.30 2.60 -13.81
N GLN A 276 -1.29 2.12 -13.09
CA GLN A 276 -1.04 0.69 -12.94
C GLN A 276 -2.07 -0.01 -12.03
N ALA A 277 -2.75 0.71 -11.13
CA ALA A 277 -3.76 0.15 -10.24
C ALA A 277 -5.12 -0.09 -10.92
N LYS A 278 -5.23 0.14 -12.23
CA LYS A 278 -6.48 -0.07 -13.00
C LYS A 278 -7.20 -1.35 -12.60
N ASP A 279 -8.52 -1.26 -12.38
CA ASP A 279 -9.41 -2.32 -11.91
C ASP A 279 -9.01 -2.92 -10.55
N GLY A 280 -8.48 -2.08 -9.64
CA GLY A 280 -7.97 -2.53 -8.35
C GLY A 280 -7.93 -1.45 -7.29
N ILE A 281 -7.05 -1.63 -6.32
CA ILE A 281 -6.92 -0.77 -5.13
C ILE A 281 -5.55 -0.09 -5.14
N LEU A 282 -5.55 1.22 -4.90
CA LEU A 282 -4.35 2.02 -4.67
C LEU A 282 -4.28 2.46 -3.20
N LEU A 283 -3.17 2.15 -2.55
CA LEU A 283 -2.85 2.54 -1.18
C LEU A 283 -1.75 3.59 -1.22
N VAL A 284 -1.97 4.77 -0.62
CA VAL A 284 -1.01 5.89 -0.63
C VAL A 284 -0.74 6.36 0.79
N ASP A 285 0.48 6.21 1.25
CA ASP A 285 0.87 6.68 2.58
C ASP A 285 1.38 8.14 2.50
N GLU A 286 0.80 9.03 3.34
CA GLU A 286 1.11 10.45 3.40
C GLU A 286 1.03 11.14 2.02
N PHE A 287 -0.16 11.11 1.41
CA PHE A 287 -0.35 11.54 0.02
C PHE A 287 0.09 13.00 -0.24
N GLU A 288 0.06 13.86 0.78
CA GLU A 288 0.52 15.25 0.71
C GLU A 288 2.02 15.39 0.49
N THR A 289 2.82 14.43 0.93
CA THR A 289 4.29 14.48 0.76
C THR A 289 4.71 14.34 -0.70
N ALA A 290 3.81 13.81 -1.52
CA ALA A 290 4.05 13.55 -2.93
C ALA A 290 3.87 14.81 -3.81
N ILE A 291 3.19 15.87 -3.31
CA ILE A 291 2.71 16.96 -4.18
C ILE A 291 3.05 18.31 -3.56
N HIS A 292 3.56 19.23 -4.38
CA HIS A 292 3.77 20.61 -3.94
C HIS A 292 2.42 21.32 -3.80
N THR A 293 2.27 22.11 -2.71
CA THR A 293 1.01 22.79 -2.34
C THR A 293 0.36 23.55 -3.50
N SER A 294 1.15 24.20 -4.37
CA SER A 294 0.64 24.97 -5.51
C SER A 294 0.01 24.12 -6.62
N ALA A 295 0.34 22.82 -6.69
CA ALA A 295 -0.18 21.89 -7.70
C ALA A 295 -1.25 20.93 -7.13
N MET A 296 -1.53 20.99 -5.82
CA MET A 296 -2.42 20.03 -5.17
C MET A 296 -3.82 20.03 -5.79
N ASP A 297 -4.41 21.18 -6.06
CA ASP A 297 -5.80 21.28 -6.52
C ASP A 297 -5.97 20.56 -7.87
N GLU A 298 -5.06 20.81 -8.84
CA GLU A 298 -5.12 20.19 -10.16
C GLU A 298 -4.73 18.71 -10.13
N VAL A 299 -3.70 18.35 -9.35
CA VAL A 299 -3.26 16.94 -9.22
C VAL A 299 -4.33 16.11 -8.51
N PHE A 300 -4.99 16.64 -7.49
CA PHE A 300 -6.07 15.93 -6.81
C PHE A 300 -7.30 15.76 -7.71
N ALA A 301 -7.68 16.80 -8.47
CA ALA A 301 -8.76 16.68 -9.44
C ALA A 301 -8.46 15.59 -10.47
N TRP A 302 -7.25 15.61 -11.05
CA TRP A 302 -6.81 14.58 -11.98
C TRP A 302 -6.81 13.18 -11.34
N MET A 303 -6.34 13.06 -10.10
CA MET A 303 -6.29 11.79 -9.37
C MET A 303 -7.70 11.20 -9.19
N VAL A 304 -8.68 12.00 -8.78
CA VAL A 304 -10.07 11.53 -8.60
C VAL A 304 -10.68 11.16 -9.95
N GLU A 305 -10.52 11.99 -10.99
CA GLU A 305 -11.00 11.69 -12.35
C GLU A 305 -10.38 10.40 -12.91
N ALA A 306 -9.07 10.22 -12.74
CA ALA A 306 -8.37 9.02 -13.17
C ALA A 306 -8.84 7.78 -12.39
N ALA A 307 -9.04 7.89 -11.08
CA ALA A 307 -9.59 6.81 -10.25
C ALA A 307 -10.98 6.38 -10.72
N LEU A 308 -11.85 7.35 -10.99
CA LEU A 308 -13.20 7.08 -11.53
C LEU A 308 -13.17 6.43 -12.91
N ARG A 309 -12.29 6.90 -13.81
CA ARG A 309 -12.17 6.38 -15.16
C ARG A 309 -11.56 4.99 -15.22
N LEU A 310 -10.56 4.71 -14.36
CA LEU A 310 -9.79 3.47 -14.36
C LEU A 310 -10.33 2.40 -13.41
N ASN A 311 -11.48 2.65 -12.78
CA ASN A 311 -12.06 1.73 -11.79
C ASN A 311 -11.07 1.43 -10.66
N VAL A 312 -10.53 2.48 -10.02
CA VAL A 312 -9.57 2.36 -8.92
C VAL A 312 -10.21 2.87 -7.62
N GLN A 313 -10.21 2.06 -6.59
CA GLN A 313 -10.54 2.49 -5.23
C GLN A 313 -9.26 2.91 -4.52
N ILE A 314 -9.25 4.10 -3.90
CA ILE A 314 -8.06 4.67 -3.26
C ILE A 314 -8.25 4.72 -1.75
N PHE A 315 -7.25 4.25 -1.01
CA PHE A 315 -7.08 4.49 0.42
C PHE A 315 -5.80 5.29 0.62
N MET A 316 -5.89 6.41 1.32
CA MET A 316 -4.74 7.27 1.53
C MET A 316 -4.67 7.77 2.96
N THR A 317 -3.46 7.96 3.47
CA THR A 317 -3.26 8.58 4.78
C THR A 317 -2.84 10.03 4.65
N SER A 318 -3.20 10.87 5.62
CA SER A 318 -2.73 12.24 5.71
C SER A 318 -2.59 12.70 7.15
N HIS A 319 -1.63 13.63 7.31
CA HIS A 319 -1.43 14.45 8.50
C HIS A 319 -1.64 15.93 8.23
N SER A 320 -1.92 16.33 6.99
CA SER A 320 -2.06 17.71 6.56
C SER A 320 -3.53 18.11 6.46
N GLU A 321 -3.96 18.98 7.36
CA GLU A 321 -5.29 19.60 7.28
C GLU A 321 -5.47 20.36 5.96
N GLU A 322 -4.43 21.05 5.48
CA GLU A 322 -4.45 21.78 4.22
C GLU A 322 -4.72 20.83 3.05
N ALA A 323 -4.00 19.71 2.97
CA ALA A 323 -4.16 18.75 1.89
C ALA A 323 -5.57 18.12 1.91
N ILE A 324 -6.09 17.74 3.09
CA ILE A 324 -7.44 17.21 3.23
C ILE A 324 -8.48 18.24 2.79
N ASN A 325 -8.36 19.49 3.24
CA ASN A 325 -9.28 20.57 2.86
C ASN A 325 -9.24 20.85 1.35
N LYS A 326 -8.07 20.87 0.73
CA LYS A 326 -7.93 21.02 -0.72
C LYS A 326 -8.62 19.86 -1.46
N LEU A 327 -8.33 18.62 -1.08
CA LEU A 327 -8.95 17.43 -1.67
C LEU A 327 -10.49 17.46 -1.58
N LEU A 328 -11.06 17.87 -0.46
CA LEU A 328 -12.51 17.97 -0.27
C LEU A 328 -13.17 19.05 -1.15
N ARG A 329 -12.41 20.08 -1.57
CA ARG A 329 -12.94 21.27 -2.29
C ARG A 329 -12.76 21.25 -3.81
N ILE A 330 -12.16 20.19 -4.37
CA ILE A 330 -11.94 20.07 -5.83
C ILE A 330 -13.20 19.73 -6.64
N GLY A 331 -14.39 19.66 -6.02
CA GLY A 331 -15.65 19.42 -6.71
C GLY A 331 -16.10 17.95 -6.80
N TYR A 332 -15.42 17.03 -6.13
CA TYR A 332 -15.70 15.58 -6.15
C TYR A 332 -16.03 15.02 -4.75
N LYS A 333 -16.58 15.84 -3.86
CA LYS A 333 -16.85 15.50 -2.45
C LYS A 333 -17.70 14.24 -2.25
N GLU A 334 -18.60 13.96 -3.18
CA GLU A 334 -19.49 12.78 -3.16
C GLU A 334 -18.75 11.45 -3.29
N TYR A 335 -17.51 11.46 -3.82
CA TYR A 335 -16.65 10.27 -3.97
C TYR A 335 -15.64 10.12 -2.84
N ILE A 336 -15.62 11.04 -1.87
CA ILE A 336 -14.61 11.10 -0.82
C ILE A 336 -15.23 10.85 0.54
N ASN A 337 -14.64 9.97 1.33
CA ASN A 337 -14.92 9.80 2.75
C ASN A 337 -13.66 10.03 3.58
N VAL A 338 -13.83 10.60 4.77
CA VAL A 338 -12.75 10.83 5.73
C VAL A 338 -12.99 9.98 6.97
N TYR A 339 -11.99 9.20 7.36
CA TYR A 339 -11.98 8.34 8.54
C TYR A 339 -10.94 8.84 9.52
N THR A 340 -11.37 9.44 10.63
CA THR A 340 -10.47 9.88 11.69
C THR A 340 -10.28 8.74 12.70
N LEU A 341 -9.06 8.26 12.81
CA LEU A 341 -8.67 7.25 13.78
C LEU A 341 -8.16 7.91 15.06
N TYR A 342 -8.67 7.51 16.19
CA TYR A 342 -8.21 7.97 17.48
C TYR A 342 -8.24 6.85 18.52
N LYS A 343 -7.41 7.00 19.56
CA LYS A 343 -7.34 6.05 20.67
C LYS A 343 -7.71 6.76 21.95
N HIS A 344 -8.64 6.19 22.70
CA HIS A 344 -9.06 6.69 24.00
C HIS A 344 -9.05 5.52 25.01
N GLU A 345 -8.37 5.68 26.13
CA GLU A 345 -8.21 4.65 27.17
C GLU A 345 -7.76 3.28 26.62
N GLY A 346 -6.88 3.28 25.63
CA GLY A 346 -6.39 2.04 25.01
C GLY A 346 -7.29 1.45 23.93
N ILE A 347 -8.53 1.93 23.77
CA ILE A 347 -9.50 1.47 22.78
C ILE A 347 -9.38 2.30 21.51
N ASN A 348 -9.41 1.63 20.36
CA ASN A 348 -9.39 2.29 19.05
C ASN A 348 -10.81 2.68 18.63
N TYR A 349 -10.94 3.85 18.05
CA TYR A 349 -12.20 4.38 17.50
C TYR A 349 -11.99 4.93 16.11
N VAL A 350 -13.06 4.89 15.30
CA VAL A 350 -13.09 5.49 13.97
C VAL A 350 -14.30 6.38 13.87
N ARG A 351 -14.10 7.62 13.45
CA ARG A 351 -15.18 8.55 13.07
C ARG A 351 -15.17 8.69 11.55
N ARG A 352 -16.25 8.32 10.91
CA ARG A 352 -16.45 8.52 9.47
C ARG A 352 -17.21 9.82 9.23
N LEU A 353 -16.79 10.58 8.23
CA LEU A 353 -17.52 11.72 7.66
C LEU A 353 -17.52 11.57 6.14
N ALA A 354 -18.71 11.68 5.51
CA ALA A 354 -18.80 11.85 4.07
C ALA A 354 -18.17 13.21 3.67
N GLY A 355 -17.74 13.38 2.42
CA GLY A 355 -17.04 14.60 2.02
C GLY A 355 -17.81 15.87 2.30
N GLU A 356 -19.14 15.88 2.13
CA GLU A 356 -19.99 17.02 2.46
C GLU A 356 -20.06 17.30 3.98
N GLU A 357 -20.17 16.24 4.79
CA GLU A 357 -20.13 16.32 6.25
C GLU A 357 -18.78 16.83 6.75
N ALA A 358 -17.68 16.38 6.12
CA ALA A 358 -16.32 16.79 6.45
C ALA A 358 -16.12 18.29 6.16
N ILE A 359 -16.59 18.80 5.02
CA ILE A 359 -16.58 20.23 4.69
C ILE A 359 -17.39 21.03 5.72
N HIS A 360 -18.60 20.58 6.05
CA HIS A 360 -19.42 21.26 7.05
C HIS A 360 -18.77 21.25 8.44
N ALA A 361 -18.12 20.15 8.82
CA ALA A 361 -17.42 20.04 10.09
C ALA A 361 -16.25 21.02 10.18
N THR A 362 -15.48 21.22 9.12
CA THR A 362 -14.37 22.17 9.09
C THR A 362 -14.84 23.62 9.04
N ASP A 363 -15.82 23.95 8.19
CA ASP A 363 -16.25 25.32 7.94
C ASP A 363 -17.11 25.89 9.08
N THR A 364 -18.05 25.09 9.60
CA THR A 364 -19.03 25.54 10.57
C THR A 364 -18.62 25.24 12.00
N LEU A 365 -18.14 24.04 12.24
CA LEU A 365 -17.80 23.58 13.59
C LEU A 365 -16.32 23.80 13.94
N ARG A 366 -15.49 24.22 12.99
CA ARG A 366 -14.02 24.37 13.12
C ARG A 366 -13.35 23.13 13.71
N LEU A 367 -13.88 21.95 13.34
CA LEU A 367 -13.32 20.70 13.79
C LEU A 367 -12.03 20.39 13.01
N ASP A 368 -10.99 20.01 13.73
CA ASP A 368 -9.82 19.38 13.13
C ASP A 368 -10.20 17.95 12.69
N LEU A 369 -9.95 17.64 11.43
CA LEU A 369 -10.21 16.31 10.86
C LEU A 369 -9.09 15.32 11.15
N ARG A 370 -8.00 15.80 11.77
CA ARG A 370 -6.84 14.95 12.15
C ARG A 370 -7.08 14.18 13.42
#